data_5a7af5eb10317e4a1c7dba96b109c24c
#
_entry.id   5a7af5eb10317e4a1c7dba96b109c24c
#
_cell.length_a   1.000
_cell.length_b   1.000
_cell.length_c   1.000
_cell.angle_alpha   90.00
_cell.angle_beta   90.00
_cell.angle_gamma   90.00
#
_symmetry.space_group_name_H-M   'P 1'
#
loop_
_entity.id
_entity.type
_entity.pdbx_description
1 polymer ?
#
loop_
_entity_poly.entity_id
_entity_poly.type
_entity_poly.pdbx_seq_one_letter_code
_entity_poly.pdbx_strand_id
1 'polypeptide(L)'
;MRHIFSLSVAALSAATALGQSPIIQTKYTADPAPLVANDTIYLYTTHDEDDAEGFKMKDWLLYTSTDMVNWTDHGAVASLNDFAWAKHDNGAWAEQVVYRNGKYYMYCPIHGNGIGVLVADSPYGPFKDPLGKPLVWQREHWDDIDPTVMIDDDGQAYMYWGNPNVYYVKLNKDMISYSGNIVKLDKRPEHYQEGPWVYKRQGHYYMAFASTCCPEGIGYAMSDSPTGPWQTRGYIMRPTDK
;
A
#
# COMPACT_ATOMS: atom_id res chain seq x y z
N MET A 1 -61.87 -20.88 -39.21
CA MET A 1 -61.24 -20.83 -37.89
C MET A 1 -59.71 -20.83 -38.05
N ARG A 2 -59.08 -19.69 -37.84
CA ARG A 2 -57.60 -19.54 -37.89
C ARG A 2 -57.08 -19.55 -36.46
N HIS A 3 -56.32 -20.57 -36.09
CA HIS A 3 -55.65 -20.62 -34.79
C HIS A 3 -54.32 -19.83 -34.90
N ILE A 4 -54.24 -18.73 -34.17
CA ILE A 4 -53.02 -17.96 -33.98
C ILE A 4 -52.28 -18.56 -32.82
N PHE A 5 -51.15 -19.21 -33.10
CA PHE A 5 -50.19 -19.64 -32.09
C PHE A 5 -49.35 -18.44 -31.65
N SER A 6 -49.56 -17.96 -30.43
CA SER A 6 -48.68 -16.98 -29.82
C SER A 6 -47.44 -17.69 -29.28
N LEU A 7 -46.25 -17.45 -29.90
CA LEU A 7 -44.98 -17.84 -29.33
C LEU A 7 -44.59 -16.79 -28.28
N SER A 8 -44.66 -17.18 -27.02
CA SER A 8 -44.06 -16.37 -25.95
C SER A 8 -42.57 -16.67 -25.90
N VAL A 9 -41.74 -15.73 -26.33
CA VAL A 9 -40.30 -15.74 -26.15
C VAL A 9 -40.01 -15.30 -24.72
N ALA A 10 -39.72 -16.23 -23.86
CA ALA A 10 -39.17 -15.93 -22.53
C ALA A 10 -37.71 -15.49 -22.71
N ALA A 11 -37.45 -14.20 -22.58
CA ALA A 11 -36.10 -13.67 -22.48
C ALA A 11 -35.54 -14.08 -21.12
N LEU A 12 -34.67 -15.10 -21.09
CA LEU A 12 -33.82 -15.37 -19.93
C LEU A 12 -32.78 -14.24 -19.87
N SER A 13 -33.01 -13.27 -19.03
CA SER A 13 -31.96 -12.34 -18.58
C SER A 13 -31.02 -13.14 -17.67
N ALA A 14 -29.94 -13.66 -18.23
CA ALA A 14 -28.81 -14.13 -17.45
C ALA A 14 -28.19 -12.88 -16.79
N ALA A 15 -28.53 -12.65 -15.53
CA ALA A 15 -27.76 -11.77 -14.67
C ALA A 15 -26.40 -12.46 -14.49
N THR A 16 -25.41 -12.09 -15.30
CA THR A 16 -24.03 -12.42 -14.99
C THR A 16 -23.69 -11.70 -13.71
N ALA A 17 -23.70 -12.41 -12.58
CA ALA A 17 -23.00 -11.97 -11.41
C ALA A 17 -21.52 -11.90 -11.84
N LEU A 18 -21.05 -10.70 -12.13
CA LEU A 18 -19.63 -10.43 -12.30
C LEU A 18 -19.02 -10.56 -10.91
N GLY A 19 -18.73 -11.79 -10.51
CA GLY A 19 -17.84 -12.06 -9.39
C GLY A 19 -16.52 -11.41 -9.76
N GLN A 20 -16.13 -10.37 -9.05
CA GLN A 20 -14.80 -9.80 -9.19
C GLN A 20 -13.81 -10.79 -8.62
N SER A 21 -13.11 -11.51 -9.49
CA SER A 21 -11.97 -12.33 -9.07
C SER A 21 -10.82 -11.41 -8.68
N PRO A 22 -9.99 -11.80 -7.69
CA PRO A 22 -8.75 -11.10 -7.41
C PRO A 22 -7.91 -10.98 -8.68
N ILE A 23 -7.25 -9.85 -8.87
CA ILE A 23 -6.38 -9.64 -10.04
C ILE A 23 -5.16 -10.55 -10.02
N ILE A 24 -4.69 -10.95 -8.85
CA ILE A 24 -3.66 -11.96 -8.65
C ILE A 24 -4.33 -13.20 -8.07
N GLN A 25 -4.17 -14.35 -8.73
CA GLN A 25 -4.83 -15.61 -8.38
C GLN A 25 -3.85 -16.76 -8.16
N THR A 26 -2.55 -16.50 -8.31
CA THR A 26 -1.49 -17.50 -8.26
C THR A 26 -0.85 -17.64 -6.90
N LYS A 27 -1.01 -16.63 -6.04
CA LYS A 27 -0.44 -16.54 -4.70
C LYS A 27 -1.36 -15.77 -3.77
N TYR A 28 -1.20 -15.95 -2.48
CA TYR A 28 -1.86 -15.14 -1.45
C TYR A 28 -1.14 -13.80 -1.33
N THR A 29 -1.75 -12.75 -1.86
CA THR A 29 -1.18 -11.39 -1.84
C THR A 29 -2.12 -10.43 -1.14
N ALA A 30 -1.56 -9.43 -0.47
CA ALA A 30 -2.26 -8.32 0.17
C ALA A 30 -1.51 -7.00 -0.07
N ASP A 31 -2.01 -5.93 0.51
CA ASP A 31 -1.35 -4.62 0.61
C ASP A 31 -0.85 -4.07 -0.74
N PRO A 32 -1.73 -3.94 -1.75
CA PRO A 32 -1.30 -3.54 -3.09
C PRO A 32 -0.75 -2.10 -3.11
N ALA A 33 0.51 -1.94 -3.51
CA ALA A 33 1.20 -0.66 -3.64
C ALA A 33 1.55 -0.36 -5.10
N PRO A 34 0.69 0.34 -5.85
CA PRO A 34 0.94 0.62 -7.26
C PRO A 34 1.92 1.79 -7.46
N LEU A 35 2.85 1.60 -8.41
CA LEU A 35 3.67 2.65 -8.99
C LEU A 35 3.40 2.69 -10.50
N VAL A 36 3.13 3.86 -11.04
CA VAL A 36 2.93 4.05 -12.50
C VAL A 36 4.13 4.78 -13.08
N ALA A 37 4.79 4.17 -14.04
CA ALA A 37 5.89 4.77 -14.77
C ALA A 37 5.97 4.19 -16.20
N ASN A 38 6.23 5.04 -17.21
CA ASN A 38 6.43 4.64 -18.61
C ASN A 38 5.30 3.73 -19.14
N ASP A 39 4.04 4.14 -18.94
CA ASP A 39 2.82 3.43 -19.36
C ASP A 39 2.69 2.01 -18.78
N THR A 40 3.40 1.73 -17.71
CA THR A 40 3.37 0.45 -17.00
C THR A 40 2.98 0.67 -15.55
N ILE A 41 2.09 -0.17 -15.05
CA ILE A 41 1.76 -0.27 -13.62
C ILE A 41 2.65 -1.35 -13.03
N TYR A 42 3.41 -0.96 -12.02
CA TYR A 42 4.19 -1.85 -11.16
C TYR A 42 3.40 -2.01 -9.88
N LEU A 43 2.86 -3.19 -9.64
CA LEU A 43 2.09 -3.52 -8.45
C LEU A 43 2.98 -4.34 -7.52
N TYR A 44 3.44 -3.72 -6.47
CA TYR A 44 4.13 -4.40 -5.39
C TYR A 44 3.09 -4.92 -4.40
N THR A 45 3.36 -6.07 -3.78
CA THR A 45 2.42 -6.69 -2.83
C THR A 45 3.19 -7.42 -1.74
N THR A 46 2.59 -7.53 -0.57
CA THR A 46 2.99 -8.53 0.41
C THR A 46 2.63 -9.93 -0.08
N HIS A 47 3.23 -10.94 0.55
CA HIS A 47 3.04 -12.34 0.23
C HIS A 47 2.88 -13.17 1.51
N ASP A 48 1.69 -13.69 1.72
CA ASP A 48 1.47 -14.69 2.76
C ASP A 48 1.99 -16.04 2.29
N GLU A 49 2.85 -16.67 3.10
CA GLU A 49 3.37 -18.02 2.83
C GLU A 49 2.23 -19.02 2.74
N ASP A 50 2.25 -19.93 1.76
CA ASP A 50 1.17 -20.88 1.50
C ASP A 50 0.87 -21.83 2.67
N ASP A 51 1.86 -22.08 3.55
CA ASP A 51 1.75 -22.95 4.72
C ASP A 51 1.59 -22.17 6.05
N ALA A 52 1.26 -20.87 5.96
CA ALA A 52 1.19 -20.02 7.13
C ALA A 52 -0.03 -20.34 8.03
N GLU A 53 0.19 -20.40 9.32
CA GLU A 53 -0.85 -20.24 10.32
C GLU A 53 -0.84 -18.77 10.80
N GLY A 54 -1.79 -17.97 10.34
CA GLY A 54 -1.83 -16.52 10.55
C GLY A 54 -0.91 -15.76 9.59
N PHE A 55 -0.46 -14.57 9.98
CA PHE A 55 0.40 -13.73 9.14
C PHE A 55 1.85 -14.25 9.14
N LYS A 56 2.33 -14.69 7.98
CA LYS A 56 3.72 -15.13 7.80
C LYS A 56 4.21 -14.65 6.44
N MET A 57 4.90 -13.54 6.44
CA MET A 57 5.34 -12.81 5.25
C MET A 57 6.85 -12.58 5.32
N LYS A 58 7.59 -12.95 4.27
CA LYS A 58 9.06 -12.87 4.24
C LYS A 58 9.61 -12.08 3.08
N ASP A 59 8.79 -11.83 2.06
CA ASP A 59 9.21 -11.18 0.84
C ASP A 59 8.10 -10.28 0.26
N TRP A 60 8.48 -9.50 -0.73
CA TRP A 60 7.59 -8.61 -1.48
C TRP A 60 7.65 -8.96 -2.96
N LEU A 61 6.49 -9.13 -3.55
CA LEU A 61 6.31 -9.54 -4.94
C LEU A 61 6.10 -8.34 -5.84
N LEU A 62 6.40 -8.51 -7.13
CA LEU A 62 6.11 -7.54 -8.16
C LEU A 62 5.29 -8.17 -9.29
N TYR A 63 4.23 -7.48 -9.64
CA TYR A 63 3.43 -7.73 -10.84
C TYR A 63 3.41 -6.49 -11.73
N THR A 64 3.38 -6.67 -13.04
CA THR A 64 3.28 -5.54 -13.98
C THR A 64 2.14 -5.70 -14.95
N SER A 65 1.56 -4.58 -15.36
CA SER A 65 0.51 -4.52 -16.37
C SER A 65 0.57 -3.21 -17.15
N THR A 66 0.17 -3.24 -18.41
CA THR A 66 -0.02 -2.04 -19.25
C THR A 66 -1.50 -1.77 -19.54
N ASP A 67 -2.40 -2.67 -19.13
CA ASP A 67 -3.83 -2.60 -19.42
C ASP A 67 -4.73 -2.85 -18.19
N MET A 68 -4.15 -3.13 -17.02
CA MET A 68 -4.84 -3.50 -15.76
C MET A 68 -5.66 -4.80 -15.83
N VAL A 69 -5.52 -5.58 -16.90
CA VAL A 69 -6.24 -6.83 -17.11
C VAL A 69 -5.27 -8.01 -17.14
N ASN A 70 -4.20 -7.86 -17.92
CA ASN A 70 -3.16 -8.88 -18.05
C ASN A 70 -1.97 -8.50 -17.16
N TRP A 71 -1.61 -9.39 -16.25
CA TRP A 71 -0.54 -9.18 -15.28
C TRP A 71 0.59 -10.17 -15.49
N THR A 72 1.83 -9.67 -15.45
CA THR A 72 3.04 -10.48 -15.47
C THR A 72 3.59 -10.61 -14.06
N ASP A 73 3.75 -11.83 -13.58
CA ASP A 73 4.38 -12.15 -12.29
C ASP A 73 5.92 -12.13 -12.44
N HIS A 74 6.59 -11.32 -11.66
CA HIS A 74 8.07 -11.22 -11.62
C HIS A 74 8.66 -11.92 -10.39
N GLY A 75 7.82 -12.51 -9.54
CA GLY A 75 8.24 -13.14 -8.27
C GLY A 75 8.66 -12.10 -7.22
N ALA A 76 9.43 -12.54 -6.25
CA ALA A 76 9.94 -11.69 -5.19
C ALA A 76 11.06 -10.78 -5.72
N VAL A 77 10.93 -9.47 -5.48
CA VAL A 77 11.92 -8.45 -5.85
C VAL A 77 12.71 -7.93 -4.66
N ALA A 78 12.20 -8.18 -3.46
CA ALA A 78 12.86 -7.89 -2.19
C ALA A 78 12.38 -8.86 -1.11
N SER A 79 13.15 -8.99 -0.03
CA SER A 79 12.84 -9.88 1.09
C SER A 79 13.44 -9.38 2.39
N LEU A 80 13.07 -9.99 3.51
CA LEU A 80 13.70 -9.72 4.81
C LEU A 80 15.22 -9.96 4.81
N ASN A 81 15.71 -10.85 3.91
CA ASN A 81 17.14 -11.13 3.80
C ASN A 81 17.97 -9.95 3.27
N ASP A 82 17.32 -8.96 2.65
CA ASP A 82 17.99 -7.74 2.18
C ASP A 82 18.34 -6.78 3.32
N PHE A 83 17.87 -7.06 4.56
CA PHE A 83 18.14 -6.28 5.76
C PHE A 83 18.96 -7.08 6.79
N ALA A 84 20.27 -6.91 6.81
CA ALA A 84 21.15 -7.66 7.72
C ALA A 84 20.87 -7.44 9.23
N TRP A 85 20.16 -6.36 9.56
CA TRP A 85 19.84 -5.96 10.95
C TRP A 85 18.47 -6.45 11.43
N ALA A 86 17.65 -7.01 10.56
CA ALA A 86 16.27 -7.38 10.86
C ALA A 86 16.12 -8.88 11.14
N LYS A 87 14.95 -9.26 11.66
CA LYS A 87 14.53 -10.66 11.68
C LYS A 87 14.17 -11.10 10.27
N HIS A 88 14.42 -12.37 9.97
CA HIS A 88 14.22 -12.91 8.62
C HIS A 88 13.14 -14.00 8.54
N ASP A 89 12.47 -14.26 9.65
CA ASP A 89 11.48 -15.35 9.75
C ASP A 89 10.04 -14.92 9.47
N ASN A 90 9.73 -13.64 9.70
CA ASN A 90 8.40 -13.06 9.47
C ASN A 90 8.45 -11.53 9.59
N GLY A 91 7.45 -10.85 9.03
CA GLY A 91 7.20 -9.42 9.23
C GLY A 91 7.44 -8.52 8.01
N ALA A 92 7.54 -9.08 6.80
CA ALA A 92 7.57 -8.31 5.56
C ALA A 92 6.17 -7.79 5.21
N TRP A 93 5.74 -6.69 5.89
CA TRP A 93 4.38 -6.15 5.77
C TRP A 93 4.28 -5.05 4.73
N ALA A 94 3.13 -4.38 4.65
CA ALA A 94 2.76 -3.41 3.62
C ALA A 94 3.85 -2.38 3.32
N GLU A 95 4.44 -2.46 2.15
CA GLU A 95 5.50 -1.61 1.65
C GLU A 95 4.97 -0.55 0.67
N GLN A 96 5.81 0.39 0.30
CA GLN A 96 5.59 1.26 -0.85
C GLN A 96 6.88 1.56 -1.61
N VAL A 97 6.80 1.56 -2.94
CA VAL A 97 7.88 2.00 -3.81
C VAL A 97 7.56 3.37 -4.41
N VAL A 98 8.53 4.29 -4.35
CA VAL A 98 8.46 5.59 -5.03
C VAL A 98 9.68 5.81 -5.90
N TYR A 99 9.48 6.54 -7.01
CA TYR A 99 10.56 6.93 -7.91
C TYR A 99 10.98 8.38 -7.66
N ARG A 100 12.29 8.61 -7.57
CA ARG A 100 12.87 9.95 -7.52
C ARG A 100 14.30 9.97 -8.08
N ASN A 101 14.61 10.94 -8.94
CA ASN A 101 15.96 11.23 -9.42
C ASN A 101 16.69 10.00 -9.97
N GLY A 102 16.01 9.17 -10.76
CA GLY A 102 16.61 7.99 -11.38
C GLY A 102 16.70 6.76 -10.48
N LYS A 103 16.18 6.81 -9.26
CA LYS A 103 16.21 5.72 -8.30
C LYS A 103 14.80 5.34 -7.84
N TYR A 104 14.65 4.09 -7.44
CA TYR A 104 13.44 3.52 -6.83
C TYR A 104 13.75 3.26 -5.35
N TYR A 105 12.89 3.78 -4.48
CA TYR A 105 13.01 3.67 -3.03
C TYR A 105 11.85 2.85 -2.52
N MET A 106 12.12 1.69 -1.93
CA MET A 106 11.14 0.79 -1.35
C MET A 106 11.19 0.90 0.17
N TYR A 107 10.14 1.41 0.77
CA TYR A 107 10.01 1.56 2.22
C TYR A 107 9.32 0.32 2.77
N CYS A 108 10.05 -0.45 3.54
CA CYS A 108 9.64 -1.77 4.00
C CYS A 108 9.48 -1.78 5.52
N PRO A 109 8.27 -1.96 6.04
CA PRO A 109 8.12 -2.22 7.47
C PRO A 109 8.57 -3.64 7.76
N ILE A 110 9.26 -3.82 8.88
CA ILE A 110 9.65 -5.12 9.38
C ILE A 110 9.09 -5.23 10.79
N HIS A 111 8.04 -6.01 10.94
CA HIS A 111 7.27 -6.06 12.18
C HIS A 111 8.15 -6.21 13.42
N GLY A 112 8.04 -5.25 14.34
CA GLY A 112 8.83 -5.17 15.57
C GLY A 112 10.29 -4.73 15.39
N ASN A 113 10.72 -4.36 14.15
CA ASN A 113 12.06 -3.83 13.86
C ASN A 113 12.05 -2.46 13.18
N GLY A 114 10.86 -1.84 13.03
CA GLY A 114 10.71 -0.53 12.39
C GLY A 114 10.61 -0.59 10.88
N ILE A 115 10.91 0.53 10.21
CA ILE A 115 10.82 0.69 8.76
C ILE A 115 12.21 0.84 8.17
N GLY A 116 12.57 -0.06 7.25
CA GLY A 116 13.77 0.03 6.42
C GLY A 116 13.49 0.73 5.10
N VAL A 117 14.57 1.02 4.36
CA VAL A 117 14.48 1.50 2.98
C VAL A 117 15.47 0.74 2.12
N LEU A 118 15.01 0.23 1.00
CA LEU A 118 15.83 -0.37 -0.05
C LEU A 118 15.88 0.56 -1.25
N VAL A 119 16.99 0.53 -2.00
CA VAL A 119 17.20 1.39 -3.17
C VAL A 119 17.61 0.54 -4.37
N ALA A 120 17.05 0.86 -5.55
CA ALA A 120 17.39 0.23 -6.83
C ALA A 120 17.48 1.25 -7.96
N ASP A 121 18.16 0.86 -9.04
CA ASP A 121 18.20 1.60 -10.30
C ASP A 121 17.05 1.25 -11.25
N SER A 122 16.29 0.21 -10.92
CA SER A 122 15.21 -0.33 -11.72
C SER A 122 14.02 -0.68 -10.83
N PRO A 123 12.77 -0.56 -11.32
CA PRO A 123 11.59 -0.98 -10.57
C PRO A 123 11.56 -2.49 -10.29
N TYR A 124 12.34 -3.26 -11.04
CA TYR A 124 12.51 -4.71 -10.85
C TYR A 124 13.61 -5.06 -9.85
N GLY A 125 14.28 -4.05 -9.26
CA GLY A 125 15.47 -4.26 -8.44
C GLY A 125 16.75 -4.45 -9.27
N PRO A 126 17.83 -5.07 -8.74
CA PRO A 126 17.90 -5.54 -7.37
C PRO A 126 17.86 -4.39 -6.35
N PHE A 127 17.01 -4.53 -5.36
CA PHE A 127 16.92 -3.60 -4.24
C PHE A 127 18.00 -3.90 -3.20
N LYS A 128 18.61 -2.85 -2.62
CA LYS A 128 19.69 -2.98 -1.64
C LYS A 128 19.49 -2.02 -0.48
N ASP A 129 19.80 -2.46 0.72
CA ASP A 129 19.81 -1.62 1.94
C ASP A 129 21.03 -0.67 1.93
N PRO A 130 20.84 0.65 1.79
CA PRO A 130 21.94 1.60 1.82
C PRO A 130 22.37 2.00 3.23
N LEU A 131 21.58 1.66 4.26
CA LEU A 131 21.77 2.16 5.62
C LEU A 131 22.37 1.14 6.57
N GLY A 132 22.10 -0.15 6.37
CA GLY A 132 22.48 -1.21 7.32
C GLY A 132 21.80 -1.06 8.69
N LYS A 133 20.66 -0.33 8.74
CA LYS A 133 19.87 -0.07 9.94
C LYS A 133 18.47 0.44 9.55
N PRO A 134 17.48 0.42 10.45
CA PRO A 134 16.18 1.02 10.17
C PRO A 134 16.30 2.52 9.85
N LEU A 135 15.48 2.99 8.92
CA LEU A 135 15.25 4.43 8.68
C LEU A 135 14.47 5.02 9.86
N VAL A 136 13.44 4.32 10.30
CA VAL A 136 12.62 4.67 11.47
C VAL A 136 12.48 3.44 12.35
N TRP A 137 12.65 3.63 13.67
CA TRP A 137 12.32 2.61 14.65
C TRP A 137 12.00 3.26 16.00
N GLN A 138 10.71 3.27 16.35
CA GLN A 138 10.20 3.68 17.64
C GLN A 138 10.14 2.45 18.55
N ARG A 139 11.23 2.10 19.20
CA ARG A 139 11.44 0.83 19.93
C ARG A 139 10.39 0.51 20.99
N GLU A 140 9.68 1.52 21.47
CA GLU A 140 8.65 1.40 22.50
C GLU A 140 7.27 1.11 21.87
N HIS A 141 7.18 1.13 20.54
CA HIS A 141 5.96 0.93 19.78
C HIS A 141 6.17 -0.20 18.76
N TRP A 142 5.10 -0.95 18.50
CA TRP A 142 5.09 -1.95 17.44
C TRP A 142 4.58 -1.40 16.11
N ASP A 143 3.99 -0.22 16.15
CA ASP A 143 3.17 0.39 15.10
C ASP A 143 3.96 1.18 14.05
N ASP A 144 5.27 0.94 13.92
CA ASP A 144 6.05 1.41 12.77
C ASP A 144 5.80 0.49 11.56
N ILE A 145 4.59 0.57 10.98
CA ILE A 145 4.12 -0.23 9.85
C ILE A 145 3.45 0.63 8.79
N ASP A 146 3.22 0.07 7.61
CA ASP A 146 2.45 0.64 6.51
C ASP A 146 2.95 2.02 6.04
N PRO A 147 4.23 2.17 5.70
CA PRO A 147 4.74 3.45 5.25
C PRO A 147 4.16 3.84 3.89
N THR A 148 3.78 5.11 3.77
CA THR A 148 3.46 5.75 2.50
C THR A 148 4.29 7.01 2.32
N VAL A 149 4.83 7.23 1.13
CA VAL A 149 5.62 8.41 0.81
C VAL A 149 4.95 9.22 -0.28
N MET A 150 4.71 10.48 0.01
CA MET A 150 4.25 11.46 -0.97
C MET A 150 5.35 12.49 -1.21
N ILE A 151 5.63 12.79 -2.47
CA ILE A 151 6.50 13.89 -2.89
C ILE A 151 5.62 15.05 -3.32
N ASP A 152 5.70 16.18 -2.61
CA ASP A 152 4.89 17.36 -2.90
C ASP A 152 5.45 18.14 -4.10
N ASP A 153 4.66 19.09 -4.63
CA ASP A 153 5.00 19.90 -5.81
C ASP A 153 6.26 20.75 -5.61
N ASP A 154 6.58 21.11 -4.38
CA ASP A 154 7.83 21.81 -4.02
C ASP A 154 9.05 20.88 -3.91
N GLY A 155 8.84 19.58 -4.10
CA GLY A 155 9.86 18.54 -4.01
C GLY A 155 10.12 18.04 -2.58
N GLN A 156 9.41 18.53 -1.55
CA GLN A 156 9.50 17.97 -0.22
C GLN A 156 8.79 16.60 -0.18
N ALA A 157 9.50 15.58 0.26
CA ALA A 157 8.92 14.26 0.50
C ALA A 157 8.49 14.11 1.96
N TYR A 158 7.34 13.51 2.15
CA TYR A 158 6.78 13.18 3.46
C TYR A 158 6.55 11.68 3.52
N MET A 159 6.98 11.03 4.58
CA MET A 159 6.63 9.64 4.88
C MET A 159 5.64 9.62 6.04
N TYR A 160 4.54 8.91 5.85
CA TYR A 160 3.49 8.68 6.87
C TYR A 160 3.40 7.20 7.14
N TRP A 161 2.98 6.79 8.37
CA TRP A 161 2.83 5.39 8.76
C TRP A 161 2.01 5.23 10.04
N GLY A 162 1.69 4.00 10.40
CA GLY A 162 1.30 3.61 11.76
C GLY A 162 -0.09 3.02 11.95
N ASN A 163 -0.27 2.33 13.07
CA ASN A 163 -1.50 1.65 13.51
C ASN A 163 -1.61 1.66 15.06
N PRO A 164 -2.66 2.18 15.68
CA PRO A 164 -3.73 3.02 15.11
C PRO A 164 -3.37 4.51 15.10
N ASN A 165 -2.14 4.88 15.39
CA ASN A 165 -1.69 6.26 15.34
C ASN A 165 -1.18 6.57 13.92
N VAL A 166 -1.20 7.83 13.55
CA VAL A 166 -0.57 8.32 12.33
C VAL A 166 0.65 9.13 12.70
N TYR A 167 1.79 8.73 12.19
CA TYR A 167 3.05 9.45 12.30
C TYR A 167 3.48 9.99 10.95
N TYR A 168 4.33 11.00 10.95
CA TYR A 168 5.02 11.44 9.75
C TYR A 168 6.39 12.03 10.04
N VAL A 169 7.23 12.03 9.01
CA VAL A 169 8.50 12.78 8.95
C VAL A 169 8.65 13.48 7.61
N LYS A 170 9.51 14.50 7.58
CA LYS A 170 10.01 15.09 6.34
C LYS A 170 11.27 14.36 5.93
N LEU A 171 11.21 13.62 4.83
CA LEU A 171 12.39 13.00 4.25
C LEU A 171 13.32 14.05 3.67
N ASN A 172 14.61 13.82 3.79
CA ASN A 172 15.62 14.61 3.12
C ASN A 172 15.66 14.30 1.61
N LYS A 173 16.37 15.10 0.83
CA LYS A 173 16.46 14.93 -0.64
C LYS A 173 17.06 13.59 -1.06
N ASP A 174 17.82 12.94 -0.18
CA ASP A 174 18.40 11.61 -0.39
C ASP A 174 17.39 10.47 -0.29
N MET A 175 16.18 10.74 0.24
CA MET A 175 15.09 9.77 0.44
C MET A 175 15.40 8.63 1.42
N ILE A 176 16.58 8.62 2.04
CA ILE A 176 17.05 7.58 2.97
C ILE A 176 17.40 8.13 4.35
N SER A 177 17.04 9.38 4.59
CA SER A 177 17.16 10.04 5.89
C SER A 177 16.03 11.05 6.08
N TYR A 178 15.83 11.51 7.30
CA TYR A 178 14.83 12.55 7.59
C TYR A 178 15.39 13.61 8.55
N SER A 179 14.76 14.79 8.55
CA SER A 179 15.10 15.92 9.42
C SER A 179 14.00 16.21 10.42
N GLY A 180 14.39 16.65 11.62
CA GLY A 180 13.47 16.94 12.71
C GLY A 180 13.05 15.70 13.50
N ASN A 181 11.94 15.83 14.21
CA ASN A 181 11.38 14.76 15.03
C ASN A 181 10.32 13.99 14.27
N ILE A 182 10.09 12.73 14.68
CA ILE A 182 8.87 11.99 14.31
C ILE A 182 7.69 12.75 14.93
N VAL A 183 6.71 13.09 14.09
CA VAL A 183 5.51 13.80 14.51
C VAL A 183 4.34 12.83 14.51
N LYS A 184 3.71 12.66 15.66
CA LYS A 184 2.42 12.00 15.77
C LYS A 184 1.34 13.01 15.49
N LEU A 185 0.34 12.68 14.66
CA LEU A 185 -0.83 13.54 14.47
C LEU A 185 -1.62 13.67 15.79
N ASP A 186 -1.86 14.90 16.23
CA ASP A 186 -2.68 15.17 17.43
C ASP A 186 -4.10 14.61 17.28
N LYS A 187 -4.64 14.69 16.06
CA LYS A 187 -5.95 14.16 15.70
C LYS A 187 -5.84 13.38 14.40
N ARG A 188 -5.95 12.06 14.52
CA ARG A 188 -6.07 11.18 13.37
C ARG A 188 -7.45 11.29 12.72
N PRO A 189 -7.62 10.89 11.43
CA PRO A 189 -8.94 10.77 10.81
C PRO A 189 -9.86 9.86 11.63
N GLU A 190 -11.15 10.16 11.68
CA GLU A 190 -12.14 9.28 12.31
C GLU A 190 -12.14 7.92 11.62
N HIS A 191 -12.24 6.85 12.38
CA HIS A 191 -12.21 5.47 11.92
C HIS A 191 -10.88 5.01 11.30
N TYR A 192 -9.82 5.82 11.34
CA TYR A 192 -8.51 5.37 10.91
C TYR A 192 -8.04 4.19 11.76
N GLN A 193 -7.62 3.13 11.09
CA GLN A 193 -7.00 1.97 11.72
C GLN A 193 -5.52 1.87 11.33
N GLU A 194 -5.23 1.75 10.01
CA GLU A 194 -3.89 1.55 9.48
C GLU A 194 -3.81 1.85 7.98
N GLY A 195 -2.70 1.53 7.33
CA GLY A 195 -2.54 1.55 5.88
C GLY A 195 -2.76 2.93 5.27
N PRO A 196 -2.12 4.02 5.75
CA PRO A 196 -2.31 5.33 5.14
C PRO A 196 -1.73 5.33 3.73
N TRP A 197 -2.49 5.83 2.75
CA TRP A 197 -2.02 6.11 1.42
C TRP A 197 -2.25 7.58 1.11
N VAL A 198 -1.16 8.37 1.09
CA VAL A 198 -1.24 9.82 0.95
C VAL A 198 -0.84 10.26 -0.44
N TYR A 199 -1.67 11.10 -1.05
CA TYR A 199 -1.40 11.69 -2.36
C TYR A 199 -1.99 13.09 -2.48
N LYS A 200 -1.51 13.87 -3.46
CA LYS A 200 -2.04 15.18 -3.80
C LYS A 200 -2.78 15.14 -5.13
N ARG A 201 -3.95 15.75 -5.18
CA ARG A 201 -4.73 15.89 -6.41
C ARG A 201 -5.49 17.21 -6.40
N GLN A 202 -5.39 17.97 -7.50
CA GLN A 202 -6.13 19.24 -7.69
C GLN A 202 -5.93 20.23 -6.53
N GLY A 203 -4.70 20.31 -6.01
CA GLY A 203 -4.35 21.24 -4.92
C GLY A 203 -4.73 20.78 -3.51
N HIS A 204 -5.39 19.63 -3.36
CA HIS A 204 -5.76 19.06 -2.07
C HIS A 204 -4.97 17.78 -1.77
N TYR A 205 -4.76 17.52 -0.50
CA TYR A 205 -4.14 16.29 -0.02
C TYR A 205 -5.22 15.30 0.40
N TYR A 206 -5.02 14.05 0.05
CA TYR A 206 -5.90 12.93 0.36
C TYR A 206 -5.11 11.88 1.13
N MET A 207 -5.73 11.32 2.13
CA MET A 207 -5.26 10.14 2.86
C MET A 207 -6.36 9.09 2.78
N ALA A 208 -6.16 8.04 1.98
CA ALA A 208 -6.97 6.82 2.05
C ALA A 208 -6.36 5.92 3.13
N PHE A 209 -7.17 5.08 3.79
CA PHE A 209 -6.71 4.25 4.90
C PHE A 209 -7.66 3.09 5.15
N ALA A 210 -7.14 2.00 5.70
CA ALA A 210 -7.98 0.96 6.29
C ALA A 210 -8.73 1.53 7.49
N SER A 211 -10.05 1.41 7.47
CA SER A 211 -10.93 2.00 8.45
C SER A 211 -11.64 0.94 9.29
N THR A 212 -11.68 1.17 10.59
CA THR A 212 -12.26 0.23 11.55
C THR A 212 -11.58 -1.15 11.53
N CYS A 213 -11.88 -1.99 12.47
CA CYS A 213 -11.57 -3.42 12.47
C CYS A 213 -12.58 -4.09 13.40
N CYS A 214 -13.12 -5.12 13.09
CA CYS A 214 -13.31 -5.96 11.92
C CYS A 214 -14.81 -6.19 11.74
N PRO A 215 -15.39 -6.00 10.59
CA PRO A 215 -14.77 -5.93 9.26
C PRO A 215 -14.22 -4.55 8.92
N GLU A 216 -13.24 -4.53 8.01
CA GLU A 216 -12.60 -3.33 7.53
C GLU A 216 -13.27 -2.75 6.29
N GLY A 217 -13.08 -1.45 6.11
CA GLY A 217 -13.43 -0.72 4.90
C GLY A 217 -12.29 0.19 4.48
N ILE A 218 -12.46 0.96 3.44
CA ILE A 218 -11.50 1.98 3.02
C ILE A 218 -12.13 3.35 3.27
N GLY A 219 -11.63 4.04 4.29
CA GLY A 219 -11.97 5.42 4.59
C GLY A 219 -11.06 6.40 3.85
N TYR A 220 -11.45 7.68 3.85
CA TYR A 220 -10.56 8.72 3.38
C TYR A 220 -10.76 10.05 4.11
N ALA A 221 -9.69 10.80 4.19
CA ALA A 221 -9.65 12.15 4.72
C ALA A 221 -8.99 13.11 3.72
N MET A 222 -9.29 14.39 3.86
CA MET A 222 -8.71 15.46 3.04
C MET A 222 -8.08 16.52 3.92
N SER A 223 -7.09 17.24 3.38
CA SER A 223 -6.46 18.38 3.98
C SER A 223 -6.00 19.38 2.90
N ASP A 224 -5.82 20.64 3.30
CA ASP A 224 -5.19 21.68 2.47
C ASP A 224 -3.67 21.77 2.72
N SER A 225 -3.15 20.94 3.62
CA SER A 225 -1.72 20.85 3.95
C SER A 225 -1.27 19.39 4.02
N PRO A 226 0.00 19.07 3.62
CA PRO A 226 0.52 17.71 3.73
C PRO A 226 0.57 17.20 5.17
N THR A 227 0.59 18.09 6.15
CA THR A 227 0.68 17.72 7.57
C THR A 227 -0.65 17.82 8.31
N GLY A 228 -1.77 18.04 7.61
CA GLY A 228 -3.08 18.22 8.20
C GLY A 228 -3.43 19.70 8.50
N PRO A 229 -4.53 19.97 9.22
CA PRO A 229 -5.40 18.97 9.84
C PRO A 229 -6.19 18.15 8.83
N TRP A 230 -6.31 16.85 9.10
CA TRP A 230 -7.03 15.91 8.25
C TRP A 230 -8.52 15.87 8.64
N GLN A 231 -9.39 16.02 7.65
CA GLN A 231 -10.85 15.96 7.82
C GLN A 231 -11.38 14.70 7.15
N THR A 232 -11.92 13.78 7.93
CA THR A 232 -12.60 12.58 7.41
C THR A 232 -13.75 12.99 6.50
N ARG A 233 -13.85 12.36 5.33
CA ARG A 233 -14.88 12.62 4.31
C ARG A 233 -15.83 11.47 4.13
N GLY A 234 -15.48 10.28 4.61
CA GLY A 234 -16.33 9.08 4.51
C GLY A 234 -15.57 7.86 4.05
N TYR A 235 -16.25 6.99 3.32
CA TYR A 235 -15.71 5.73 2.84
C TYR A 235 -15.62 5.72 1.31
N ILE A 236 -14.49 5.24 0.79
CA ILE A 236 -14.33 4.82 -0.61
C ILE A 236 -15.02 3.46 -0.78
N MET A 237 -14.79 2.55 0.17
CA MET A 237 -15.44 1.25 0.26
C MET A 237 -15.89 1.02 1.70
N ARG A 238 -17.19 0.78 1.89
CA ARG A 238 -17.73 0.50 3.23
C ARG A 238 -17.30 -0.88 3.71
N PRO A 239 -17.19 -1.08 5.03
CA PRO A 239 -17.07 -2.42 5.57
C PRO A 239 -18.19 -3.31 5.05
N THR A 240 -17.86 -4.55 4.70
CA THR A 240 -18.87 -5.52 4.28
C THR A 240 -19.58 -6.07 5.51
N ASP A 241 -20.91 -6.22 5.44
CA ASP A 241 -21.64 -6.95 6.45
C ASP A 241 -21.16 -8.42 6.46
N LYS A 242 -21.03 -8.99 7.66
CA LYS A 242 -20.66 -10.41 7.85
C LYS A 242 -21.80 -11.32 7.47
#